data_24dd904a3af9c6d0ec024bbc900f543a
#
_entry.id   24dd904a3af9c6d0ec024bbc900f543a
#
_cell.length_a   1.000
_cell.length_b   1.000
_cell.length_c   1.000
_cell.angle_alpha   90.00
_cell.angle_beta   90.00
_cell.angle_gamma   90.00
#
_symmetry.space_group_name_H-M   'P 1'
#
loop_
_entity.id
_entity.type
_entity.pdbx_description
1 polymer ?
#
loop_
_entity_poly.entity_id
_entity_poly.type
_entity_poly.pdbx_seq_one_letter_code
_entity_poly.pdbx_strand_id
1 'polypeptide(L)'
;MNGVRMKKLFLGLVVAVVAIVLAGLAVPVVQLQIGKRRVAGEIARTGAPRKLSPFGAVKRLSVLPLSDLEAESAALKTEPGVAYLIKAGNLNILFDAGRNGGREHPSPTLHNMRALDVDPAVIDMLFFSHPHGDHTGMGLRTATEFSVSQGPVPLGPIPAYASAPLAPSQWNPKPWVEVVRGPRVLGNGIASIGPIPRQLFLLGYTAEQALAVNVEGKGVVLFVGCGHQGVRQILQRAQQLFAEPIYGIVGGLHLAARGGRPLLVAVGADRLPWPGMAERDVDEAIEAITRVRPAVVALSPHDSSDWTIGRFKAAFGDRYREIKVGRELSL
;
A
#
# COMPACT_ATOMS: atom_id res chain seq x y z
N MET A 1 53.60 -5.16 31.14
CA MET A 1 52.53 -4.19 30.86
C MET A 1 51.52 -4.29 32.00
N ASN A 2 51.32 -3.20 32.75
CA ASN A 2 50.67 -3.25 34.03
C ASN A 2 49.16 -3.52 33.92
N GLY A 3 48.65 -4.48 34.74
CA GLY A 3 47.21 -4.87 34.73
C GLY A 3 46.21 -3.70 34.85
N VAL A 4 46.64 -2.59 35.46
CA VAL A 4 45.86 -1.34 35.53
C VAL A 4 45.66 -0.69 34.14
N ARG A 5 46.65 -0.75 33.28
CA ARG A 5 46.59 -0.21 31.92
C ARG A 5 45.65 -1.02 31.02
N MET A 6 45.68 -2.34 31.19
CA MET A 6 44.78 -3.26 30.49
C MET A 6 43.31 -3.09 30.94
N LYS A 7 43.06 -2.92 32.25
CA LYS A 7 41.72 -2.63 32.76
C LYS A 7 41.15 -1.28 32.24
N LYS A 8 41.98 -0.22 32.16
CA LYS A 8 41.56 1.07 31.58
C LYS A 8 41.25 0.97 30.09
N LEU A 9 42.06 0.20 29.32
CA LEU A 9 41.81 -0.05 27.91
C LEU A 9 40.52 -0.85 27.70
N PHE A 10 40.29 -1.86 28.47
CA PHE A 10 39.06 -2.68 28.43
C PHE A 10 37.84 -1.84 28.79
N LEU A 11 37.89 -1.05 29.85
CA LEU A 11 36.79 -0.14 30.21
C LEU A 11 36.51 0.90 29.11
N GLY A 12 37.54 1.48 28.52
CA GLY A 12 37.42 2.41 27.39
C GLY A 12 36.74 1.77 26.16
N LEU A 13 37.10 0.49 25.86
CA LEU A 13 36.45 -0.26 24.77
C LEU A 13 34.97 -0.52 25.05
N VAL A 14 34.66 -0.94 26.29
CA VAL A 14 33.27 -1.19 26.69
C VAL A 14 32.42 0.09 26.58
N VAL A 15 32.96 1.22 27.09
CA VAL A 15 32.26 2.52 26.98
C VAL A 15 32.05 2.91 25.52
N ALA A 16 33.07 2.74 24.67
CA ALA A 16 32.95 3.04 23.24
C ALA A 16 31.89 2.15 22.54
N VAL A 17 31.88 0.86 22.82
CA VAL A 17 30.86 -0.07 22.29
C VAL A 17 29.45 0.31 22.76
N VAL A 18 29.29 0.61 24.04
CA VAL A 18 28.00 1.07 24.60
C VAL A 18 27.55 2.37 23.93
N ALA A 19 28.45 3.33 23.77
CA ALA A 19 28.13 4.59 23.09
C ALA A 19 27.72 4.39 21.62
N ILE A 20 28.40 3.51 20.89
CA ILE A 20 28.05 3.16 19.50
C ILE A 20 26.66 2.49 19.45
N VAL A 21 26.39 1.56 20.36
CA VAL A 21 25.07 0.89 20.44
C VAL A 21 23.97 1.89 20.75
N LEU A 22 24.19 2.76 21.75
CA LEU A 22 23.22 3.79 22.10
C LEU A 22 22.97 4.81 20.96
N ALA A 23 24.03 5.22 20.27
CA ALA A 23 23.91 6.06 19.08
C ALA A 23 23.15 5.33 17.95
N GLY A 24 23.46 4.06 17.71
CA GLY A 24 22.76 3.24 16.72
C GLY A 24 21.26 3.08 17.01
N LEU A 25 20.86 3.05 18.28
CA LEU A 25 19.46 3.03 18.70
C LEU A 25 18.80 4.42 18.67
N ALA A 26 19.56 5.48 18.98
CA ALA A 26 19.03 6.83 19.05
C ALA A 26 18.78 7.45 17.66
N VAL A 27 19.65 7.18 16.69
CA VAL A 27 19.55 7.76 15.34
C VAL A 27 18.19 7.48 14.66
N PRO A 28 17.69 6.24 14.57
CA PRO A 28 16.39 5.96 13.97
C PRO A 28 15.23 6.65 14.72
N VAL A 29 15.33 6.76 16.06
CA VAL A 29 14.31 7.44 16.87
C VAL A 29 14.28 8.93 16.55
N VAL A 30 15.44 9.58 16.51
CA VAL A 30 15.56 11.00 16.19
C VAL A 30 15.07 11.26 14.76
N GLN A 31 15.46 10.43 13.80
CA GLN A 31 14.99 10.52 12.41
C GLN A 31 13.46 10.39 12.31
N LEU A 32 12.87 9.45 13.06
CA LEU A 32 11.42 9.30 13.13
C LEU A 32 10.75 10.59 13.63
N GLN A 33 11.26 11.20 14.72
CA GLN A 33 10.68 12.41 15.29
C GLN A 33 10.82 13.63 14.37
N ILE A 34 11.98 13.78 13.75
CA ILE A 34 12.21 14.86 12.74
C ILE A 34 11.27 14.67 11.56
N GLY A 35 11.17 13.45 11.03
CA GLY A 35 10.29 13.12 9.92
C GLY A 35 8.81 13.36 10.26
N LYS A 36 8.34 12.99 11.45
CA LYS A 36 6.98 13.28 11.90
C LYS A 36 6.68 14.78 11.96
N ARG A 37 7.62 15.60 12.45
CA ARG A 37 7.46 17.06 12.43
C ARG A 37 7.38 17.62 11.01
N ARG A 38 8.22 17.12 10.11
CA ARG A 38 8.17 17.48 8.68
C ARG A 38 6.82 17.14 8.06
N VAL A 39 6.33 15.91 8.26
CA VAL A 39 5.01 15.45 7.78
C VAL A 39 3.88 16.31 8.33
N ALA A 40 3.89 16.61 9.63
CA ALA A 40 2.88 17.47 10.25
C ALA A 40 2.88 18.89 9.64
N GLY A 41 4.06 19.46 9.39
CA GLY A 41 4.21 20.75 8.71
C GLY A 41 3.74 20.71 7.25
N GLU A 42 3.94 19.61 6.55
CA GLU A 42 3.46 19.43 5.17
C GLU A 42 1.93 19.35 5.12
N ILE A 43 1.33 18.55 5.99
CA ILE A 43 -0.15 18.42 6.10
C ILE A 43 -0.77 19.79 6.45
N ALA A 44 -0.18 20.52 7.39
CA ALA A 44 -0.69 21.84 7.78
C ALA A 44 -0.64 22.86 6.62
N ARG A 45 0.39 22.81 5.77
CA ARG A 45 0.51 23.71 4.59
C ARG A 45 -0.43 23.33 3.45
N THR A 46 -0.75 22.05 3.30
CA THR A 46 -1.61 21.58 2.21
C THR A 46 -3.08 22.00 2.41
N GLY A 47 -3.50 22.23 3.66
CA GLY A 47 -4.87 22.60 4.01
C GLY A 47 -5.88 21.49 3.70
N ALA A 48 -7.17 21.84 3.81
CA ALA A 48 -8.25 20.92 3.45
C ALA A 48 -8.35 20.83 1.91
N PRO A 49 -8.48 19.61 1.34
CA PRO A 49 -8.59 19.44 -0.09
C PRO A 49 -9.96 19.97 -0.57
N ARG A 50 -9.99 20.46 -1.82
CA ARG A 50 -11.26 20.83 -2.48
C ARG A 50 -11.99 19.58 -2.92
N LYS A 51 -13.34 19.62 -2.87
CA LYS A 51 -14.17 18.55 -3.42
C LYS A 51 -13.85 18.31 -4.89
N LEU A 52 -13.81 17.06 -5.28
CA LEU A 52 -13.68 16.63 -6.67
C LEU A 52 -15.09 16.56 -7.28
N SER A 53 -15.48 17.62 -8.00
CA SER A 53 -16.79 17.68 -8.67
C SER A 53 -16.63 18.44 -10.00
N PRO A 54 -17.16 17.89 -11.12
CA PRO A 54 -17.86 16.61 -11.22
C PRO A 54 -16.90 15.43 -11.14
N PHE A 55 -17.30 14.36 -10.44
CA PHE A 55 -16.48 13.14 -10.30
C PHE A 55 -16.92 12.05 -11.30
N GLY A 56 -18.21 12.00 -11.64
CA GLY A 56 -18.79 10.95 -12.47
C GLY A 56 -18.98 9.62 -11.73
N ALA A 57 -19.41 8.58 -12.46
CA ALA A 57 -19.60 7.25 -11.93
C ALA A 57 -19.43 6.18 -13.02
N VAL A 58 -19.09 4.96 -12.61
CA VAL A 58 -19.05 3.77 -13.47
C VAL A 58 -20.24 2.86 -13.16
N LYS A 59 -20.77 2.17 -14.16
CA LYS A 59 -21.91 1.24 -13.97
C LYS A 59 -21.50 -0.08 -13.36
N ARG A 60 -20.26 -0.52 -13.57
CA ARG A 60 -19.73 -1.81 -13.11
C ARG A 60 -18.33 -1.62 -12.56
N LEU A 61 -18.04 -2.33 -11.49
CA LEU A 61 -16.73 -2.40 -10.88
C LEU A 61 -16.46 -3.83 -10.45
N SER A 62 -15.30 -4.36 -10.83
CA SER A 62 -14.78 -5.59 -10.27
C SER A 62 -13.28 -5.48 -10.02
N VAL A 63 -12.77 -6.32 -9.14
CA VAL A 63 -11.34 -6.43 -8.85
C VAL A 63 -10.92 -7.88 -8.86
N LEU A 64 -9.88 -8.18 -9.63
CA LEU A 64 -9.22 -9.49 -9.71
C LEU A 64 -7.82 -9.35 -9.11
N PRO A 65 -7.57 -9.90 -7.91
CA PRO A 65 -6.24 -9.94 -7.33
C PRO A 65 -5.31 -10.83 -8.17
N LEU A 66 -4.17 -10.25 -8.60
CA LEU A 66 -3.12 -10.90 -9.39
C LEU A 66 -1.88 -11.21 -8.56
N SER A 67 -1.67 -10.49 -7.46
CA SER A 67 -0.62 -10.74 -6.48
C SER A 67 -1.11 -10.40 -5.08
N ASP A 68 -0.98 -11.34 -4.16
CA ASP A 68 -1.22 -11.23 -2.71
C ASP A 68 -0.70 -12.52 -2.04
N LEU A 69 -0.87 -12.68 -0.71
CA LEU A 69 -0.37 -13.83 0.04
C LEU A 69 -1.25 -15.08 -0.01
N GLU A 70 -2.50 -14.98 -0.43
CA GLU A 70 -3.42 -16.10 -0.56
C GLU A 70 -3.90 -16.24 -2.00
N ALA A 71 -4.10 -17.48 -2.45
CA ALA A 71 -4.61 -17.77 -3.78
C ALA A 71 -5.80 -18.73 -3.74
N GLU A 72 -6.64 -18.68 -4.76
CA GLU A 72 -7.79 -19.55 -4.95
C GLU A 72 -7.37 -20.96 -5.36
N SER A 73 -6.22 -21.11 -5.98
CA SER A 73 -5.71 -22.35 -6.56
C SER A 73 -4.20 -22.46 -6.39
N ALA A 74 -3.70 -23.68 -6.22
CA ALA A 74 -2.27 -23.98 -6.17
C ALA A 74 -1.53 -23.72 -7.49
N ALA A 75 -2.23 -23.55 -8.61
CA ALA A 75 -1.65 -23.15 -9.88
C ALA A 75 -1.22 -21.68 -9.93
N LEU A 76 -1.70 -20.86 -8.99
CA LEU A 76 -1.40 -19.44 -8.89
C LEU A 76 -0.27 -19.19 -7.91
N LYS A 77 0.60 -18.25 -8.25
CA LYS A 77 1.71 -17.83 -7.39
C LYS A 77 1.25 -16.80 -6.37
N THR A 78 1.79 -16.89 -5.16
CA THR A 78 1.56 -15.93 -4.07
C THR A 78 2.87 -15.26 -3.68
N GLU A 79 2.80 -14.01 -3.24
CA GLU A 79 3.94 -13.25 -2.71
C GLU A 79 3.46 -12.14 -1.77
N PRO A 80 4.30 -11.67 -0.84
CA PRO A 80 3.96 -10.52 0.00
C PRO A 80 4.10 -9.21 -0.80
N GLY A 81 3.15 -8.95 -1.67
CA GLY A 81 3.08 -7.79 -2.53
C GLY A 81 1.71 -7.71 -3.19
N VAL A 82 1.33 -6.53 -3.67
CA VAL A 82 0.00 -6.25 -4.22
C VAL A 82 0.05 -5.99 -5.71
N ALA A 83 -0.81 -6.67 -6.46
CA ALA A 83 -1.20 -6.29 -7.81
C ALA A 83 -2.65 -6.70 -8.05
N TYR A 84 -3.51 -5.74 -8.41
CA TYR A 84 -4.91 -5.99 -8.69
C TYR A 84 -5.30 -5.46 -10.08
N LEU A 85 -6.01 -6.25 -10.84
CA LEU A 85 -6.71 -5.78 -12.05
C LEU A 85 -8.08 -5.27 -11.64
N ILE A 86 -8.28 -3.96 -11.74
CA ILE A 86 -9.54 -3.28 -11.44
C ILE A 86 -10.22 -2.95 -12.76
N LYS A 87 -11.40 -3.53 -13.00
CA LYS A 87 -12.24 -3.23 -14.15
C LYS A 87 -13.31 -2.22 -13.74
N ALA A 88 -13.12 -0.96 -14.14
CA ALA A 88 -13.98 0.16 -13.79
C ALA A 88 -14.68 0.71 -15.03
N GLY A 89 -15.93 0.32 -15.26
CA GLY A 89 -16.65 0.60 -16.50
C GLY A 89 -15.97 -0.07 -17.69
N ASN A 90 -15.38 0.72 -18.57
CA ASN A 90 -14.64 0.25 -19.76
C ASN A 90 -13.13 0.32 -19.57
N LEU A 91 -12.62 0.70 -18.40
CA LEU A 91 -11.19 0.82 -18.14
C LEU A 91 -10.68 -0.35 -17.30
N ASN A 92 -9.53 -0.87 -17.71
CA ASN A 92 -8.75 -1.88 -17.01
C ASN A 92 -7.54 -1.20 -16.35
N ILE A 93 -7.54 -1.13 -15.03
CA ILE A 93 -6.51 -0.47 -14.25
C ILE A 93 -5.67 -1.54 -13.56
N LEU A 94 -4.37 -1.56 -13.80
CA LEU A 94 -3.46 -2.34 -12.97
C LEU A 94 -3.06 -1.48 -11.77
N PHE A 95 -3.61 -1.83 -10.61
CA PHE A 95 -3.29 -1.22 -9.33
C PHE A 95 -2.11 -1.98 -8.71
N ASP A 96 -0.97 -1.31 -8.60
CA ASP A 96 0.32 -1.86 -8.21
C ASP A 96 0.82 -3.02 -9.11
N ALA A 97 2.05 -3.50 -8.91
CA ALA A 97 2.71 -4.47 -9.79
C ALA A 97 3.21 -5.73 -9.08
N GLY A 98 2.88 -5.92 -7.79
CA GLY A 98 3.41 -6.99 -6.97
C GLY A 98 4.83 -6.72 -6.47
N ARG A 99 5.46 -7.74 -5.92
CA ARG A 99 6.82 -7.65 -5.35
C ARG A 99 7.91 -8.11 -6.29
N ASN A 100 7.68 -9.23 -6.96
CA ASN A 100 8.71 -9.92 -7.77
C ASN A 100 10.06 -10.04 -7.05
N GLY A 101 10.05 -10.59 -5.84
CA GLY A 101 11.22 -10.65 -4.97
C GLY A 101 12.38 -11.45 -5.54
N GLY A 102 12.10 -12.45 -6.37
CA GLY A 102 13.08 -13.24 -7.10
C GLY A 102 13.60 -12.59 -8.39
N ARG A 103 13.08 -11.43 -8.77
CA ARG A 103 13.38 -10.78 -10.06
C ARG A 103 13.17 -11.71 -11.26
N GLU A 104 12.06 -12.43 -11.22
CA GLU A 104 11.72 -13.46 -12.20
C GLU A 104 11.07 -12.87 -13.47
N HIS A 105 11.17 -13.64 -14.55
CA HIS A 105 10.34 -13.48 -15.74
C HIS A 105 9.84 -14.85 -16.22
N PRO A 106 8.50 -15.12 -16.24
CA PRO A 106 7.44 -14.20 -15.76
C PRO A 106 7.48 -14.00 -14.25
N SER A 107 7.21 -12.78 -13.81
CA SER A 107 6.97 -12.48 -12.38
C SER A 107 5.75 -13.25 -11.85
N PRO A 108 5.55 -13.38 -10.53
CA PRO A 108 4.31 -13.94 -9.99
C PRO A 108 3.06 -13.27 -10.56
N THR A 109 3.04 -11.93 -10.66
CA THR A 109 1.92 -11.16 -11.26
C THR A 109 1.69 -11.55 -12.71
N LEU A 110 2.73 -11.57 -13.56
CA LEU A 110 2.60 -11.92 -14.97
C LEU A 110 2.26 -13.40 -15.17
N HIS A 111 2.78 -14.30 -14.32
CA HIS A 111 2.40 -15.71 -14.30
C HIS A 111 0.89 -15.85 -14.07
N ASN A 112 0.38 -15.17 -13.04
CA ASN A 112 -1.03 -15.22 -12.69
C ASN A 112 -1.92 -14.58 -13.76
N MET A 113 -1.50 -13.47 -14.39
CA MET A 113 -2.20 -12.94 -15.56
C MET A 113 -2.39 -14.01 -16.64
N ARG A 114 -1.31 -14.71 -16.99
CA ARG A 114 -1.36 -15.78 -18.02
C ARG A 114 -2.25 -16.95 -17.60
N ALA A 115 -2.15 -17.39 -16.35
CA ALA A 115 -2.97 -18.48 -15.80
C ALA A 115 -4.46 -18.15 -15.70
N LEU A 116 -4.80 -16.84 -15.68
CA LEU A 116 -6.18 -16.33 -15.57
C LEU A 116 -6.68 -15.73 -16.90
N ASP A 117 -5.99 -15.99 -18.01
CA ASP A 117 -6.32 -15.48 -19.34
C ASP A 117 -6.45 -13.94 -19.40
N VAL A 118 -5.62 -13.23 -18.63
CA VAL A 118 -5.51 -11.78 -18.65
C VAL A 118 -4.36 -11.37 -19.55
N ASP A 119 -4.67 -10.78 -20.71
CA ASP A 119 -3.66 -10.17 -21.58
C ASP A 119 -3.20 -8.83 -21.00
N PRO A 120 -1.89 -8.63 -20.70
CA PRO A 120 -1.40 -7.32 -20.27
C PRO A 120 -1.67 -6.16 -21.24
N ALA A 121 -1.89 -6.46 -22.52
CA ALA A 121 -2.20 -5.45 -23.54
C ALA A 121 -3.57 -4.76 -23.34
N VAL A 122 -4.49 -5.37 -22.55
CA VAL A 122 -5.79 -4.75 -22.27
C VAL A 122 -5.73 -3.68 -21.17
N ILE A 123 -4.58 -3.50 -20.51
CA ILE A 123 -4.42 -2.51 -19.43
C ILE A 123 -4.41 -1.11 -20.03
N ASP A 124 -5.31 -0.25 -19.56
CA ASP A 124 -5.48 1.13 -20.00
C ASP A 124 -4.71 2.13 -19.12
N MET A 125 -4.40 1.74 -17.88
CA MET A 125 -3.80 2.61 -16.86
C MET A 125 -3.05 1.79 -15.82
N LEU A 126 -1.89 2.32 -15.38
CA LEU A 126 -1.21 1.87 -14.17
C LEU A 126 -1.48 2.86 -13.04
N PHE A 127 -1.69 2.35 -11.84
CA PHE A 127 -1.84 3.17 -10.64
C PHE A 127 -0.95 2.61 -9.53
N PHE A 128 0.04 3.38 -9.10
CA PHE A 128 0.94 3.00 -8.01
C PHE A 128 0.55 3.71 -6.72
N SER A 129 0.18 2.93 -5.72
CA SER A 129 -0.22 3.43 -4.40
C SER A 129 0.92 4.18 -3.73
N HIS A 130 2.11 3.61 -3.73
CA HIS A 130 3.34 4.17 -3.16
C HIS A 130 4.60 3.47 -3.71
N PRO A 131 5.82 4.03 -3.49
CA PRO A 131 7.02 3.54 -4.17
C PRO A 131 7.72 2.38 -3.44
N HIS A 132 7.08 1.62 -2.56
CA HIS A 132 7.71 0.42 -2.01
C HIS A 132 7.80 -0.69 -3.05
N GLY A 133 8.86 -1.49 -2.99
CA GLY A 133 9.19 -2.46 -4.02
C GLY A 133 8.19 -3.61 -4.16
N ASP A 134 7.45 -3.90 -3.11
CA ASP A 134 6.36 -4.89 -3.08
C ASP A 134 5.05 -4.41 -3.74
N HIS A 135 5.05 -3.15 -4.21
CA HIS A 135 3.99 -2.52 -5.00
C HIS A 135 4.45 -2.14 -6.41
N THR A 136 5.77 -2.06 -6.62
CA THR A 136 6.35 -1.61 -7.90
C THR A 136 7.01 -2.73 -8.71
N GLY A 137 6.97 -3.99 -8.22
CA GLY A 137 7.63 -5.13 -8.85
C GLY A 137 9.16 -5.12 -8.70
N MET A 138 9.70 -4.38 -7.70
CA MET A 138 11.13 -4.14 -7.51
C MET A 138 11.70 -4.71 -6.20
N GLY A 139 11.00 -5.64 -5.56
CA GLY A 139 11.46 -6.33 -4.35
C GLY A 139 10.97 -5.69 -3.05
N LEU A 140 11.85 -5.31 -2.12
CA LEU A 140 11.48 -4.85 -0.78
C LEU A 140 11.86 -3.41 -0.46
N ARG A 141 12.73 -2.80 -1.25
CA ARG A 141 13.22 -1.43 -0.99
C ARG A 141 12.29 -0.40 -1.62
N THR A 142 12.33 0.83 -1.13
CA THR A 142 11.74 1.96 -1.85
C THR A 142 12.36 2.03 -3.24
N ALA A 143 11.53 2.03 -4.26
CA ALA A 143 11.94 1.97 -5.64
C ALA A 143 11.89 3.36 -6.30
N THR A 144 12.76 3.56 -7.28
CA THR A 144 12.71 4.70 -8.22
C THR A 144 12.21 4.26 -9.60
N GLU A 145 12.00 2.96 -9.77
CA GLU A 145 11.49 2.34 -10.99
C GLU A 145 10.36 1.38 -10.67
N PHE A 146 9.56 1.04 -11.68
CA PHE A 146 8.60 -0.05 -11.61
C PHE A 146 8.79 -1.05 -12.75
N SER A 147 8.39 -2.29 -12.51
CA SER A 147 8.37 -3.33 -13.53
C SER A 147 7.29 -4.37 -13.21
N VAL A 148 6.43 -4.66 -14.16
CA VAL A 148 5.46 -5.78 -14.02
C VAL A 148 6.18 -7.12 -14.03
N SER A 149 7.32 -7.23 -14.73
CA SER A 149 8.16 -8.44 -14.78
C SER A 149 9.59 -8.06 -15.19
N GLN A 150 10.59 -8.89 -14.85
CA GLN A 150 11.98 -8.69 -15.27
C GLN A 150 12.25 -9.23 -16.69
N GLY A 151 11.33 -8.97 -17.58
CA GLY A 151 11.37 -9.28 -19.01
C GLY A 151 10.24 -8.53 -19.73
N PRO A 152 10.18 -8.58 -21.08
CA PRO A 152 9.21 -7.84 -21.87
C PRO A 152 7.76 -8.18 -21.51
N VAL A 153 6.95 -7.14 -21.29
CA VAL A 153 5.49 -7.24 -21.09
C VAL A 153 4.82 -6.33 -22.11
N PRO A 154 3.77 -6.77 -22.82
CA PRO A 154 3.16 -6.01 -23.90
C PRO A 154 2.24 -4.88 -23.39
N LEU A 155 2.75 -4.03 -22.50
CA LEU A 155 2.05 -2.81 -22.09
C LEU A 155 2.13 -1.78 -23.20
N GLY A 156 0.99 -1.10 -23.44
CA GLY A 156 0.92 0.03 -24.37
C GLY A 156 1.56 1.31 -23.83
N PRO A 157 1.54 2.40 -24.63
CA PRO A 157 1.82 3.74 -24.15
C PRO A 157 0.62 4.25 -23.34
N ILE A 158 0.60 3.94 -22.05
CA ILE A 158 -0.50 4.21 -21.12
C ILE A 158 -0.01 5.05 -19.93
N PRO A 159 -0.89 5.84 -19.27
CA PRO A 159 -0.51 6.60 -18.09
C PRO A 159 -0.21 5.68 -16.90
N ALA A 160 0.81 6.03 -16.13
CA ALA A 160 1.17 5.44 -14.85
C ALA A 160 1.10 6.53 -13.77
N TYR A 161 0.04 6.53 -12.97
CA TYR A 161 -0.15 7.51 -11.90
C TYR A 161 0.55 7.05 -10.62
N ALA A 162 1.55 7.81 -10.18
CA ALA A 162 2.37 7.45 -9.02
C ALA A 162 2.34 8.55 -7.94
N SER A 163 2.43 8.16 -6.66
CA SER A 163 2.49 9.09 -5.53
C SER A 163 3.86 9.75 -5.34
N ALA A 164 4.89 9.25 -6.04
CA ALA A 164 6.26 9.72 -6.00
C ALA A 164 6.92 9.53 -7.38
N PRO A 165 8.06 10.17 -7.65
CA PRO A 165 8.79 9.94 -8.89
C PRO A 165 9.16 8.46 -9.05
N LEU A 166 8.66 7.86 -10.12
CA LEU A 166 9.01 6.52 -10.59
C LEU A 166 9.39 6.61 -12.08
N ALA A 167 10.23 5.68 -12.54
CA ALA A 167 10.50 5.50 -13.96
C ALA A 167 10.04 4.11 -14.42
N PRO A 168 9.57 3.96 -15.65
CA PRO A 168 9.36 2.64 -16.21
C PRO A 168 10.72 1.93 -16.38
N SER A 169 10.79 0.64 -16.05
CA SER A 169 12.00 -0.15 -16.26
C SER A 169 12.26 -0.37 -17.77
N GLN A 170 13.49 -0.76 -18.13
CA GLN A 170 13.85 -1.13 -19.49
C GLN A 170 12.94 -2.22 -20.10
N TRP A 171 12.28 -3.03 -19.28
CA TRP A 171 11.39 -4.11 -19.71
C TRP A 171 9.98 -3.64 -20.05
N ASN A 172 9.58 -2.48 -19.50
CA ASN A 172 8.26 -1.89 -19.70
C ASN A 172 8.38 -0.38 -20.02
N PRO A 173 9.09 0.02 -21.08
CA PRO A 173 9.46 1.41 -21.32
C PRO A 173 8.35 2.31 -21.87
N LYS A 174 7.22 1.73 -22.30
CA LYS A 174 6.17 2.48 -23.00
C LYS A 174 5.25 3.30 -22.09
N PRO A 175 4.86 2.86 -20.89
CA PRO A 175 4.04 3.68 -19.99
C PRO A 175 4.77 4.98 -19.63
N TRP A 176 4.03 6.10 -19.56
CA TRP A 176 4.57 7.37 -19.07
C TRP A 176 4.09 7.68 -17.66
N VAL A 177 4.97 8.17 -16.79
CA VAL A 177 4.64 8.43 -15.38
C VAL A 177 4.13 9.84 -15.19
N GLU A 178 2.97 9.94 -14.53
CA GLU A 178 2.43 11.17 -13.99
C GLU A 178 2.51 11.13 -12.46
N VAL A 179 3.33 12.02 -11.88
CA VAL A 179 3.41 12.15 -10.42
C VAL A 179 2.20 12.90 -9.90
N VAL A 180 1.37 12.22 -9.14
CA VAL A 180 0.18 12.78 -8.48
C VAL A 180 0.63 13.60 -7.27
N ARG A 181 0.37 14.91 -7.28
CA ARG A 181 0.77 15.84 -6.20
C ARG A 181 -0.38 16.21 -5.26
N GLY A 182 -1.60 15.82 -5.58
CA GLY A 182 -2.80 16.08 -4.81
C GLY A 182 -4.01 15.34 -5.37
N PRO A 183 -5.18 15.45 -4.73
CA PRO A 183 -6.40 14.81 -5.21
C PRO A 183 -6.75 15.24 -6.63
N ARG A 184 -7.09 14.29 -7.50
CA ARG A 184 -7.49 14.58 -8.89
C ARG A 184 -8.35 13.49 -9.50
N VAL A 185 -9.24 13.88 -10.38
CA VAL A 185 -9.99 12.96 -11.24
C VAL A 185 -9.06 12.44 -12.34
N LEU A 186 -9.08 11.11 -12.55
CA LEU A 186 -8.27 10.40 -13.54
C LEU A 186 -9.11 9.90 -14.72
N GLY A 187 -10.41 9.76 -14.52
CA GLY A 187 -11.38 9.32 -15.50
C GLY A 187 -12.79 9.44 -14.96
N ASN A 188 -13.80 9.10 -15.77
CA ASN A 188 -15.18 9.13 -15.32
C ASN A 188 -15.40 8.17 -14.14
N GLY A 189 -15.72 8.73 -12.97
CA GLY A 189 -15.89 7.97 -11.73
C GLY A 189 -14.60 7.40 -11.15
N ILE A 190 -13.41 7.84 -11.62
CA ILE A 190 -12.11 7.35 -11.18
C ILE A 190 -11.25 8.52 -10.73
N ALA A 191 -10.72 8.47 -9.53
CA ALA A 191 -9.87 9.52 -8.97
C ALA A 191 -8.77 8.98 -8.06
N SER A 192 -7.69 9.74 -7.91
CA SER A 192 -6.77 9.61 -6.78
C SER A 192 -7.23 10.52 -5.64
N ILE A 193 -7.22 10.03 -4.41
CA ILE A 193 -7.40 10.88 -3.22
C ILE A 193 -6.20 11.78 -2.93
N GLY A 194 -5.14 11.64 -3.74
CA GLY A 194 -3.86 12.31 -3.56
C GLY A 194 -3.00 11.67 -2.48
N PRO A 195 -1.68 11.89 -2.55
CA PRO A 195 -0.76 11.37 -1.55
C PRO A 195 -1.02 11.96 -0.17
N ILE A 196 -1.01 11.10 0.85
CA ILE A 196 -1.03 11.49 2.25
C ILE A 196 0.31 11.05 2.84
N PRO A 197 1.15 12.00 3.28
CA PRO A 197 2.48 11.69 3.76
C PRO A 197 2.47 11.04 5.14
N ARG A 198 3.40 10.14 5.37
CA ARG A 198 3.67 9.49 6.65
C ARG A 198 5.17 9.33 6.86
N GLN A 199 5.62 9.35 8.11
CA GLN A 199 6.97 8.97 8.50
C GLN A 199 6.92 7.61 9.18
N LEU A 200 7.56 6.63 8.56
CA LEU A 200 7.70 5.28 9.09
C LEU A 200 9.04 5.12 9.80
N PHE A 201 9.13 4.15 10.71
CA PHE A 201 10.31 4.00 11.58
C PHE A 201 11.59 3.72 10.79
N LEU A 202 11.64 2.61 10.04
CA LEU A 202 12.83 2.25 9.25
C LEU A 202 12.67 2.54 7.76
N LEU A 203 11.45 2.57 7.24
CA LEU A 203 11.20 2.86 5.82
C LEU A 203 11.23 4.35 5.50
N GLY A 204 11.27 5.21 6.53
CA GLY A 204 11.40 6.66 6.32
C GLY A 204 10.11 7.34 5.88
N TYR A 205 10.26 8.41 5.10
CA TYR A 205 9.14 9.16 4.54
C TYR A 205 8.47 8.38 3.43
N THR A 206 7.16 8.20 3.54
CA THR A 206 6.32 7.56 2.52
C THR A 206 5.08 8.41 2.30
N ALA A 207 4.82 8.74 1.04
CA ALA A 207 3.58 9.39 0.62
C ALA A 207 2.77 8.35 -0.16
N GLU A 208 1.64 7.92 0.39
CA GLU A 208 0.78 6.93 -0.23
C GLU A 208 -0.55 7.54 -0.66
N GLN A 209 -1.07 7.11 -1.81
CA GLN A 209 -2.37 7.48 -2.35
C GLN A 209 -3.29 6.27 -2.45
N ALA A 210 -4.59 6.48 -2.39
CA ALA A 210 -5.58 5.47 -2.71
C ALA A 210 -6.32 5.82 -4.01
N LEU A 211 -6.72 4.79 -4.75
CA LEU A 211 -7.60 4.93 -5.90
C LEU A 211 -9.05 4.90 -5.41
N ALA A 212 -9.85 5.85 -5.87
CA ALA A 212 -11.28 5.96 -5.60
C ALA A 212 -12.06 5.69 -6.88
N VAL A 213 -13.03 4.77 -6.82
CA VAL A 213 -13.94 4.49 -7.93
C VAL A 213 -15.36 4.66 -7.46
N ASN A 214 -16.09 5.59 -8.08
CA ASN A 214 -17.51 5.83 -7.80
C ASN A 214 -18.38 4.88 -8.63
N VAL A 215 -19.19 4.08 -7.96
CA VAL A 215 -20.11 3.13 -8.59
C VAL A 215 -21.51 3.72 -8.58
N GLU A 216 -22.15 3.80 -9.75
CA GLU A 216 -23.48 4.37 -9.94
C GLU A 216 -24.51 3.75 -8.99
N GLY A 217 -25.21 4.60 -8.23
CA GLY A 217 -26.22 4.17 -7.26
C GLY A 217 -25.67 3.54 -5.98
N LYS A 218 -24.35 3.36 -5.84
CA LYS A 218 -23.73 2.72 -4.66
C LYS A 218 -22.84 3.68 -3.88
N GLY A 219 -21.93 4.39 -4.55
CA GLY A 219 -20.93 5.27 -3.94
C GLY A 219 -19.49 4.84 -4.22
N VAL A 220 -18.57 5.38 -3.44
CA VAL A 220 -17.12 5.27 -3.67
C VAL A 220 -16.53 4.02 -3.06
N VAL A 221 -15.80 3.25 -3.87
CA VAL A 221 -14.90 2.17 -3.41
C VAL A 221 -13.47 2.71 -3.38
N LEU A 222 -12.79 2.53 -2.25
CA LEU A 222 -11.39 2.91 -2.06
C LEU A 222 -10.50 1.67 -2.20
N PHE A 223 -9.54 1.72 -3.11
CA PHE A 223 -8.47 0.73 -3.23
C PHE A 223 -7.20 1.28 -2.60
N VAL A 224 -6.66 0.55 -1.65
CA VAL A 224 -5.54 0.96 -0.80
C VAL A 224 -4.39 -0.03 -0.95
N GLY A 225 -3.15 0.47 -1.05
CA GLY A 225 -1.95 -0.37 -1.14
C GLY A 225 -1.62 -1.04 0.19
N CYS A 226 -0.84 -0.35 1.03
CA CYS A 226 -0.55 -0.75 2.41
C CYS A 226 -1.34 0.04 3.46
N GLY A 227 -1.90 1.19 3.11
CA GLY A 227 -2.59 2.03 4.09
C GLY A 227 -1.66 2.68 5.12
N HIS A 228 -0.39 2.92 4.76
CA HIS A 228 0.58 3.59 5.64
C HIS A 228 0.10 4.94 6.15
N GLN A 229 -0.73 5.65 5.38
CA GLN A 229 -1.32 6.92 5.78
C GLN A 229 -2.30 6.78 6.97
N GLY A 230 -2.76 5.55 7.24
CA GLY A 230 -3.70 5.22 8.31
C GLY A 230 -5.17 5.34 7.89
N VAL A 231 -5.97 4.41 8.38
CA VAL A 231 -7.40 4.26 8.01
C VAL A 231 -8.20 5.54 8.21
N ARG A 232 -8.04 6.19 9.36
CA ARG A 232 -8.77 7.44 9.68
C ARG A 232 -8.49 8.54 8.67
N GLN A 233 -7.21 8.73 8.30
CA GLN A 233 -6.79 9.76 7.34
C GLN A 233 -7.31 9.47 5.93
N ILE A 234 -7.31 8.20 5.51
CA ILE A 234 -7.87 7.77 4.23
C ILE A 234 -9.36 8.11 4.16
N LEU A 235 -10.12 7.68 5.19
CA LEU A 235 -11.56 7.90 5.26
C LEU A 235 -11.91 9.40 5.35
N GLN A 236 -11.22 10.14 6.20
CA GLN A 236 -11.41 11.58 6.33
C GLN A 236 -11.13 12.31 5.01
N ARG A 237 -10.05 11.96 4.32
CA ARG A 237 -9.70 12.52 3.02
C ARG A 237 -10.78 12.19 1.99
N ALA A 238 -11.26 10.97 1.92
CA ALA A 238 -12.33 10.57 0.99
C ALA A 238 -13.63 11.33 1.26
N GLN A 239 -14.05 11.46 2.53
CA GLN A 239 -15.24 12.23 2.91
C GLN A 239 -15.14 13.75 2.61
N GLN A 240 -13.92 14.29 2.62
CA GLN A 240 -13.69 15.70 2.21
C GLN A 240 -13.79 15.88 0.70
N LEU A 241 -13.36 14.86 -0.07
CA LEU A 241 -13.29 14.94 -1.53
C LEU A 241 -14.60 14.62 -2.23
N PHE A 242 -15.35 13.64 -1.73
CA PHE A 242 -16.53 13.10 -2.40
C PHE A 242 -17.81 13.48 -1.66
N ALA A 243 -18.88 13.71 -2.40
CA ALA A 243 -20.23 13.86 -1.85
C ALA A 243 -20.89 12.48 -1.66
N GLU A 244 -20.46 11.50 -2.44
CA GLU A 244 -20.97 10.15 -2.45
C GLU A 244 -20.52 9.40 -1.19
N PRO A 245 -21.32 8.46 -0.66
CA PRO A 245 -20.95 7.67 0.49
C PRO A 245 -19.79 6.72 0.15
N ILE A 246 -18.99 6.35 1.15
CA ILE A 246 -17.98 5.31 1.00
C ILE A 246 -18.69 3.96 1.00
N TYR A 247 -18.78 3.34 -0.19
CA TYR A 247 -19.42 2.06 -0.41
C TYR A 247 -18.51 0.87 -0.05
N GLY A 248 -17.20 1.00 -0.31
CA GLY A 248 -16.28 -0.10 -0.05
C GLY A 248 -14.85 0.35 0.26
N ILE A 249 -14.10 -0.54 0.92
CA ILE A 249 -12.67 -0.42 1.19
C ILE A 249 -12.04 -1.77 0.85
N VAL A 250 -11.05 -1.76 -0.05
CA VAL A 250 -10.38 -2.96 -0.57
C VAL A 250 -8.87 -2.75 -0.54
N GLY A 251 -8.12 -3.69 0.00
CA GLY A 251 -6.65 -3.67 -0.01
C GLY A 251 -5.99 -3.71 1.35
N GLY A 252 -4.74 -3.27 1.44
CA GLY A 252 -3.94 -3.27 2.65
C GLY A 252 -4.24 -2.11 3.57
N LEU A 253 -4.12 -2.34 4.87
CA LEU A 253 -4.31 -1.32 5.91
C LEU A 253 -3.18 -1.33 6.95
N HIS A 254 -2.12 -2.10 6.70
CA HIS A 254 -0.94 -2.25 7.55
C HIS A 254 -1.26 -2.64 8.99
N LEU A 255 -2.16 -3.63 9.15
CA LEU A 255 -2.70 -4.03 10.45
C LEU A 255 -2.21 -5.42 10.87
N ALA A 256 -0.93 -5.54 11.23
CA ALA A 256 -0.33 -6.79 11.70
C ALA A 256 -0.20 -6.83 13.23
N ALA A 257 -1.32 -6.94 13.93
CA ALA A 257 -1.34 -7.21 15.36
C ALA A 257 -1.23 -8.72 15.65
N ARG A 258 -0.69 -9.09 16.82
CA ARG A 258 -0.54 -10.48 17.31
C ARG A 258 0.20 -11.43 16.37
N GLY A 259 1.31 -10.99 15.80
CA GLY A 259 2.26 -11.89 15.12
C GLY A 259 1.75 -12.56 13.85
N GLY A 260 2.47 -13.58 13.41
CA GLY A 260 2.12 -14.46 12.29
C GLY A 260 2.65 -14.05 10.93
N ARG A 261 2.79 -12.77 10.64
CA ARG A 261 3.41 -12.31 9.39
C ARG A 261 4.58 -11.39 9.68
N PRO A 262 5.62 -11.46 8.85
CA PRO A 262 6.97 -11.28 9.32
C PRO A 262 7.34 -9.85 9.67
N LEU A 263 8.54 -9.75 10.23
CA LEU A 263 9.38 -8.58 10.48
C LEU A 263 9.15 -7.35 9.56
N LEU A 264 8.67 -7.55 8.34
CA LEU A 264 8.41 -6.52 7.33
C LEU A 264 7.32 -5.53 7.76
N VAL A 265 6.28 -6.00 8.43
CA VAL A 265 5.19 -5.13 8.89
C VAL A 265 5.63 -4.28 10.06
N ALA A 266 6.51 -4.80 10.90
CA ALA A 266 7.08 -4.06 12.01
C ALA A 266 7.99 -2.91 11.54
N VAL A 267 8.65 -3.06 10.39
CA VAL A 267 9.52 -2.03 9.78
C VAL A 267 8.71 -0.81 9.30
N GLY A 268 7.46 -1.02 8.92
CA GLY A 268 6.53 0.04 8.52
C GLY A 268 5.79 0.73 9.64
N ALA A 269 6.03 0.38 10.92
CA ALA A 269 5.39 1.05 12.05
C ALA A 269 5.86 2.50 12.19
N ASP A 270 4.98 3.36 12.68
CA ASP A 270 5.30 4.76 12.98
C ASP A 270 5.45 5.05 14.47
N ARG A 271 5.48 4.00 15.31
CA ARG A 271 5.51 4.08 16.78
C ARG A 271 6.68 3.30 17.38
N LEU A 272 7.13 3.77 18.52
CA LEU A 272 8.08 3.11 19.42
C LEU A 272 7.43 2.87 20.77
N PRO A 273 7.89 1.89 21.56
CA PRO A 273 8.87 0.89 21.21
C PRO A 273 8.27 -0.27 20.39
N TRP A 274 9.10 -0.86 19.56
CA TRP A 274 8.89 -2.13 18.92
C TRP A 274 8.26 -3.20 19.87
N PRO A 275 7.37 -4.08 19.37
CA PRO A 275 7.04 -4.35 17.98
C PRO A 275 5.58 -4.06 17.62
N GLY A 276 5.37 -3.41 16.47
CA GLY A 276 4.16 -3.60 15.71
C GLY A 276 2.92 -2.83 16.17
N MET A 277 1.86 -3.07 15.43
CA MET A 277 0.51 -2.61 15.72
C MET A 277 -0.01 -3.25 17.00
N ALA A 278 -0.58 -2.45 17.88
CA ALA A 278 -1.33 -2.96 19.03
C ALA A 278 -2.74 -3.40 18.59
N GLU A 279 -3.36 -4.29 19.34
CA GLU A 279 -4.76 -4.70 19.11
C GLU A 279 -5.71 -3.51 19.04
N ARG A 280 -5.50 -2.51 19.90
CA ARG A 280 -6.27 -1.26 19.88
C ARG A 280 -6.23 -0.54 18.53
N ASP A 281 -5.12 -0.63 17.78
CA ASP A 281 -5.01 0.02 16.47
C ASP A 281 -5.92 -0.67 15.45
N VAL A 282 -6.09 -2.00 15.58
CA VAL A 282 -7.05 -2.78 14.80
C VAL A 282 -8.48 -2.43 15.19
N ASP A 283 -8.77 -2.34 16.49
CA ASP A 283 -10.10 -1.97 16.98
C ASP A 283 -10.47 -0.53 16.56
N GLU A 284 -9.53 0.41 16.63
CA GLU A 284 -9.70 1.77 16.14
C GLU A 284 -9.94 1.84 14.62
N ALA A 285 -9.29 0.96 13.84
CA ALA A 285 -9.51 0.87 12.41
C ALA A 285 -10.90 0.31 12.09
N ILE A 286 -11.32 -0.77 12.78
CA ILE A 286 -12.66 -1.35 12.66
C ILE A 286 -13.72 -0.31 13.02
N GLU A 287 -13.55 0.42 14.10
CA GLU A 287 -14.47 1.48 14.52
C GLU A 287 -14.58 2.59 13.47
N ALA A 288 -13.44 3.05 12.95
CA ALA A 288 -13.42 4.10 11.92
C ALA A 288 -14.15 3.66 10.64
N ILE A 289 -13.92 2.41 10.20
CA ILE A 289 -14.60 1.84 9.04
C ILE A 289 -16.10 1.65 9.31
N THR A 290 -16.46 1.19 10.50
CA THR A 290 -17.88 1.00 10.88
C THR A 290 -18.67 2.30 10.83
N ARG A 291 -18.06 3.43 11.20
CA ARG A 291 -18.71 4.74 11.16
C ARG A 291 -19.13 5.19 9.76
N VAL A 292 -18.40 4.82 8.73
CA VAL A 292 -18.77 5.14 7.34
C VAL A 292 -19.74 4.14 6.72
N ARG A 293 -20.07 3.06 7.42
CA ARG A 293 -21.07 2.04 7.06
C ARG A 293 -20.87 1.45 5.66
N PRO A 294 -19.68 0.97 5.31
CA PRO A 294 -19.46 0.43 3.98
C PRO A 294 -20.25 -0.85 3.77
N ALA A 295 -20.67 -1.10 2.54
CA ALA A 295 -21.30 -2.35 2.13
C ALA A 295 -20.25 -3.45 1.86
N VAL A 296 -19.00 -3.07 1.57
CA VAL A 296 -17.90 -4.00 1.29
C VAL A 296 -16.65 -3.61 2.04
N VAL A 297 -16.04 -4.60 2.72
CA VAL A 297 -14.71 -4.49 3.34
C VAL A 297 -13.90 -5.71 2.93
N ALA A 298 -12.74 -5.49 2.31
CA ALA A 298 -11.85 -6.57 1.90
C ALA A 298 -10.41 -6.23 2.29
N LEU A 299 -9.89 -6.93 3.30
CA LEU A 299 -8.56 -6.68 3.83
C LEU A 299 -7.54 -7.60 3.16
N SER A 300 -6.48 -7.01 2.61
CA SER A 300 -5.38 -7.75 2.00
C SER A 300 -4.56 -8.51 3.05
N PRO A 301 -4.26 -9.79 2.81
CA PRO A 301 -3.41 -10.57 3.70
C PRO A 301 -1.92 -10.19 3.62
N HIS A 302 -1.43 -9.45 2.60
CA HIS A 302 0.00 -9.18 2.44
C HIS A 302 0.61 -8.39 3.61
N ASP A 303 -0.16 -7.52 4.28
CA ASP A 303 0.29 -6.62 5.34
C ASP A 303 -0.54 -6.73 6.63
N SER A 304 -1.45 -7.71 6.72
CA SER A 304 -2.32 -7.93 7.88
C SER A 304 -2.11 -9.33 8.46
N SER A 305 -2.19 -9.47 9.79
CA SER A 305 -2.08 -10.77 10.44
C SER A 305 -3.38 -11.58 10.34
N ASP A 306 -3.28 -12.90 10.49
CA ASP A 306 -4.46 -13.78 10.50
C ASP A 306 -5.43 -13.43 11.63
N TRP A 307 -4.91 -13.00 12.79
CA TRP A 307 -5.72 -12.51 13.88
C TRP A 307 -6.52 -11.26 13.47
N THR A 308 -5.87 -10.31 12.80
CA THR A 308 -6.53 -9.10 12.30
C THR A 308 -7.61 -9.43 11.27
N ILE A 309 -7.29 -10.31 10.32
CA ILE A 309 -8.27 -10.79 9.32
C ILE A 309 -9.48 -11.41 10.01
N GLY A 310 -9.26 -12.27 11.04
CA GLY A 310 -10.32 -12.85 11.84
C GLY A 310 -11.18 -11.80 12.56
N ARG A 311 -10.56 -10.75 13.11
CA ARG A 311 -11.27 -9.62 13.74
C ARG A 311 -12.14 -8.86 12.74
N PHE A 312 -11.62 -8.61 11.52
CA PHE A 312 -12.37 -7.95 10.44
C PHE A 312 -13.55 -8.82 9.97
N LYS A 313 -13.34 -10.13 9.77
CA LYS A 313 -14.42 -11.06 9.43
C LYS A 313 -15.54 -11.02 10.49
N ALA A 314 -15.18 -11.06 11.77
CA ALA A 314 -16.15 -11.00 12.86
C ALA A 314 -16.90 -9.65 12.92
N ALA A 315 -16.21 -8.53 12.67
CA ALA A 315 -16.80 -7.19 12.77
C ALA A 315 -17.72 -6.86 11.59
N PHE A 316 -17.39 -7.33 10.38
CA PHE A 316 -18.11 -6.95 9.16
C PHE A 316 -19.04 -8.04 8.62
N GLY A 317 -18.92 -9.28 9.08
CA GLY A 317 -19.81 -10.39 8.70
C GLY A 317 -19.98 -10.51 7.19
N ASP A 318 -21.24 -10.51 6.71
CA ASP A 318 -21.56 -10.63 5.27
C ASP A 318 -21.06 -9.47 4.40
N ARG A 319 -20.57 -8.41 4.98
CA ARG A 319 -19.92 -7.29 4.26
C ARG A 319 -18.43 -7.54 4.01
N TYR A 320 -17.84 -8.51 4.71
CA TYR A 320 -16.44 -8.88 4.49
C TYR A 320 -16.29 -9.72 3.23
N ARG A 321 -15.24 -9.43 2.44
CA ARG A 321 -14.84 -10.21 1.27
C ARG A 321 -13.39 -10.64 1.43
N GLU A 322 -13.08 -11.88 1.14
CA GLU A 322 -11.71 -12.39 1.15
C GLU A 322 -10.98 -11.95 -0.14
N ILE A 323 -9.78 -11.44 0.01
CA ILE A 323 -8.87 -11.20 -1.10
C ILE A 323 -8.03 -12.46 -1.30
N LYS A 324 -8.15 -13.06 -2.50
CA LYS A 324 -7.34 -14.20 -2.93
C LYS A 324 -6.97 -14.02 -4.39
N VAL A 325 -5.72 -14.28 -4.73
CA VAL A 325 -5.27 -14.28 -6.12
C VAL A 325 -6.16 -15.22 -6.95
N GLY A 326 -6.72 -14.71 -8.04
CA GLY A 326 -7.62 -15.45 -8.93
C GLY A 326 -9.10 -15.41 -8.56
N ARG A 327 -9.49 -14.85 -7.39
CA ARG A 327 -10.90 -14.66 -7.02
C ARG A 327 -11.36 -13.25 -7.38
N GLU A 328 -12.15 -13.12 -8.44
CA GLU A 328 -12.75 -11.82 -8.80
C GLU A 328 -13.85 -11.43 -7.81
N LEU A 329 -13.80 -10.18 -7.33
CA LEU A 329 -14.82 -9.56 -6.50
C LEU A 329 -15.62 -8.57 -7.36
N SER A 330 -16.91 -8.81 -7.52
CA SER A 330 -17.86 -7.84 -8.11
C SER A 330 -18.36 -6.89 -7.03
N LEU A 331 -18.28 -5.59 -7.27
CA LEU A 331 -18.51 -4.52 -6.28
C LEU A 331 -19.67 -3.59 -6.69
#